data_5c07c77d49b3fbce1ed57840950e4439
#
_entry.id   5c07c77d49b3fbce1ed57840950e4439
#
_cell.length_a   1.000
_cell.length_b   1.000
_cell.length_c   1.000
_cell.angle_alpha   90.00
_cell.angle_beta   90.00
_cell.angle_gamma   90.00
#
_symmetry.space_group_name_H-M   'P 1'
#
loop_
_entity.id
_entity.type
_entity.pdbx_description
1 polymer ?
#
loop_
_entity_poly.entity_id
_entity_poly.type
_entity_poly.pdbx_seq_one_letter_code
_entity_poly.pdbx_strand_id
1 'polypeptide(L)'
;MRKHAKLRAAVIGCGAISDIYLTNLKTRFSTVEVVCCCALHPEHAAAKAAQYGIESRTYQQILTDDSIQLILLLTPASTHYALIREALLAGKHVYTEK
;
A
#
# COMPACT_ATOMS: atom_id res chain seq x y z
N MET A 1 9.18 27.57 -8.55
CA MET A 1 7.98 26.83 -8.30
C MET A 1 8.27 25.39 -7.88
N ARG A 2 7.58 24.93 -6.89
CA ARG A 2 7.85 23.59 -6.42
C ARG A 2 6.91 22.58 -7.07
N LYS A 3 7.42 21.38 -7.28
CA LYS A 3 6.63 20.33 -7.84
C LYS A 3 5.61 19.82 -6.84
N HIS A 4 4.54 19.27 -7.36
CA HIS A 4 3.59 18.58 -6.52
C HIS A 4 4.25 17.38 -5.89
N ALA A 5 4.11 17.25 -4.59
CA ALA A 5 4.60 16.07 -3.90
C ALA A 5 3.73 14.87 -4.27
N LYS A 6 4.37 13.74 -4.49
CA LYS A 6 3.62 12.51 -4.72
C LYS A 6 3.03 12.01 -3.42
N LEU A 7 1.84 11.44 -3.49
CA LEU A 7 1.28 10.71 -2.36
C LEU A 7 2.06 9.42 -2.18
N ARG A 8 2.56 9.20 -0.98
CA ARG A 8 3.28 7.97 -0.68
C ARG A 8 2.29 6.93 -0.20
N ALA A 9 2.29 5.80 -0.85
CA ALA A 9 1.27 4.78 -0.65
C ALA A 9 1.87 3.44 -0.25
N ALA A 10 1.10 2.68 0.52
CA ALA A 10 1.41 1.31 0.86
C ALA A 10 0.32 0.40 0.31
N VAL A 11 0.71 -0.73 -0.25
CA VAL A 11 -0.23 -1.73 -0.76
C VAL A 11 -0.35 -2.84 0.26
N ILE A 12 -1.57 -3.12 0.69
CA ILE A 12 -1.85 -4.17 1.66
C ILE A 12 -2.53 -5.33 0.96
N GLY A 13 -1.87 -6.48 0.96
CA GLY A 13 -2.34 -7.64 0.21
C GLY A 13 -1.53 -7.82 -1.06
N CYS A 14 -0.90 -8.99 -1.20
CA CYS A 14 0.04 -9.25 -2.30
C CYS A 14 -0.41 -10.43 -3.15
N GLY A 15 -1.67 -10.42 -3.56
CA GLY A 15 -2.22 -11.43 -4.46
C GLY A 15 -2.11 -11.01 -5.92
N ALA A 16 -2.83 -11.73 -6.78
CA ALA A 16 -2.77 -11.49 -8.22
C ALA A 16 -3.24 -10.08 -8.59
N ILE A 17 -4.24 -9.57 -7.89
CA ILE A 17 -4.76 -8.24 -8.18
C ILE A 17 -3.72 -7.16 -7.88
N SER A 18 -2.86 -7.40 -6.88
CA SER A 18 -1.85 -6.42 -6.53
C SER A 18 -0.84 -6.22 -7.65
N ASP A 19 -0.59 -7.23 -8.49
CA ASP A 19 0.33 -7.07 -9.62
C ASP A 19 -0.18 -6.02 -10.59
N ILE A 20 -1.49 -6.04 -10.87
CA ILE A 20 -2.09 -5.07 -11.77
C ILE A 20 -1.98 -3.67 -11.19
N TYR A 21 -2.30 -3.52 -9.90
CA TYR A 21 -2.25 -2.21 -9.26
C TYR A 21 -0.84 -1.68 -9.15
N LEU A 22 0.11 -2.54 -8.77
CA LEU A 22 1.50 -2.10 -8.64
C LEU A 22 2.06 -1.68 -9.99
N THR A 23 1.76 -2.44 -11.04
CA THR A 23 2.22 -2.09 -12.38
C THR A 23 1.62 -0.77 -12.81
N ASN A 24 0.31 -0.59 -12.64
CA ASN A 24 -0.35 0.63 -13.06
C ASN A 24 0.14 1.84 -12.28
N LEU A 25 0.31 1.70 -10.97
CA LEU A 25 0.76 2.82 -10.15
C LEU A 25 2.18 3.24 -10.49
N LYS A 26 3.05 2.27 -10.80
CA LYS A 26 4.43 2.61 -11.12
C LYS A 26 4.59 3.14 -12.53
N THR A 27 3.71 2.77 -13.46
CA THR A 27 3.88 3.13 -14.86
C THR A 27 2.94 4.23 -15.35
N ARG A 28 1.80 4.43 -14.69
CA ARG A 28 0.75 5.32 -15.20
C ARG A 28 0.44 6.51 -14.32
N PHE A 29 0.64 6.40 -13.02
CA PHE A 29 0.27 7.47 -12.10
C PHE A 29 1.52 8.19 -11.59
N SER A 30 1.67 9.42 -12.01
CA SER A 30 2.81 10.22 -11.59
C SER A 30 2.59 10.90 -10.25
N THR A 31 1.36 10.86 -9.72
CA THR A 31 1.03 11.53 -8.46
C THR A 31 1.03 10.60 -7.26
N VAL A 32 1.20 9.30 -7.48
CA VAL A 32 1.24 8.30 -6.40
C VAL A 32 2.54 7.54 -6.48
N GLU A 33 3.21 7.44 -5.36
CA GLU A 33 4.45 6.67 -5.25
C GLU A 33 4.20 5.51 -4.28
N VAL A 34 4.30 4.27 -4.78
CA VAL A 34 4.17 3.10 -3.93
C VAL A 34 5.53 2.83 -3.30
N VAL A 35 5.61 2.92 -1.98
CA VAL A 35 6.88 2.79 -1.28
C VAL A 35 7.06 1.45 -0.58
N CYS A 36 5.97 0.78 -0.26
CA CYS A 36 6.08 -0.50 0.44
C CYS A 36 4.82 -1.34 0.25
N CYS A 37 4.92 -2.59 0.65
CA CYS A 37 3.78 -3.49 0.63
C CYS A 37 3.76 -4.34 1.90
N CYS A 38 2.61 -4.93 2.17
CA CYS A 38 2.39 -5.76 3.35
C CYS A 38 1.48 -6.91 2.96
N ALA A 39 1.72 -8.08 3.52
CA ALA A 39 0.86 -9.25 3.29
C ALA A 39 0.76 -10.04 4.57
N LEU A 40 -0.30 -10.85 4.66
CA LEU A 40 -0.47 -11.73 5.80
C LEU A 40 0.74 -12.66 5.97
N HIS A 41 1.26 -13.14 4.85
CA HIS A 41 2.47 -13.97 4.86
C HIS A 41 3.66 -13.10 4.45
N PRO A 42 4.61 -12.87 5.36
CA PRO A 42 5.74 -11.97 5.06
C PRO A 42 6.54 -12.35 3.82
N GLU A 43 6.63 -13.64 3.53
CA GLU A 43 7.37 -14.08 2.34
C GLU A 43 6.72 -13.61 1.05
N HIS A 44 5.39 -13.48 1.03
CA HIS A 44 4.69 -12.96 -0.15
C HIS A 44 4.99 -11.49 -0.34
N ALA A 45 5.01 -10.74 0.76
CA ALA A 45 5.35 -9.32 0.69
C ALA A 45 6.80 -9.13 0.24
N ALA A 46 7.71 -9.95 0.75
CA ALA A 46 9.11 -9.85 0.35
C ALA A 46 9.31 -10.12 -1.13
N ALA A 47 8.59 -11.11 -1.68
CA ALA A 47 8.68 -11.43 -3.09
C ALA A 47 8.18 -10.27 -3.96
N LYS A 48 7.05 -9.67 -3.59
CA LYS A 48 6.52 -8.52 -4.34
C LYS A 48 7.42 -7.31 -4.19
N ALA A 49 7.97 -7.09 -3.01
CA ALA A 49 8.87 -5.97 -2.78
C ALA A 49 10.08 -6.06 -3.70
N ALA A 50 10.66 -7.26 -3.81
CA ALA A 50 11.81 -7.47 -4.70
C ALA A 50 11.42 -7.27 -6.16
N GLN A 51 10.24 -7.75 -6.55
CA GLN A 51 9.78 -7.67 -7.93
C GLN A 51 9.57 -6.23 -8.39
N TYR A 52 9.08 -5.37 -7.51
CA TYR A 52 8.72 -4.00 -7.87
C TYR A 52 9.67 -2.95 -7.32
N GLY A 53 10.73 -3.37 -6.64
CA GLY A 53 11.71 -2.42 -6.13
C GLY A 53 11.19 -1.56 -5.00
N ILE A 54 10.34 -2.11 -4.15
CA ILE A 54 9.80 -1.43 -2.99
C ILE A 54 10.14 -2.25 -1.74
N GLU A 55 9.77 -1.74 -0.57
CA GLU A 55 10.05 -2.42 0.69
C GLU A 55 8.87 -3.27 1.13
N SER A 56 9.16 -4.34 1.87
CA SER A 56 8.10 -5.07 2.58
C SER A 56 8.12 -4.60 4.03
N ARG A 57 6.93 -4.32 4.59
CA ARG A 57 6.80 -3.83 5.97
C ARG A 57 5.60 -4.46 6.63
N THR A 58 5.58 -4.46 7.96
CA THR A 58 4.38 -4.87 8.68
C THR A 58 3.35 -3.75 8.60
N TYR A 59 2.10 -4.12 8.82
CA TYR A 59 1.03 -3.11 8.83
C TYR A 59 1.28 -2.06 9.91
N GLN A 60 1.76 -2.50 11.07
CA GLN A 60 2.05 -1.57 12.16
C GLN A 60 3.14 -0.57 11.77
N GLN A 61 4.18 -1.02 11.09
CA GLN A 61 5.22 -0.12 10.62
C GLN A 61 4.65 0.90 9.63
N ILE A 62 3.74 0.46 8.76
CA ILE A 62 3.11 1.35 7.81
C ILE A 62 2.25 2.39 8.51
N LEU A 63 1.46 1.97 9.49
CA LEU A 63 0.57 2.88 10.21
C LEU A 63 1.32 3.95 10.99
N THR A 64 2.52 3.63 11.45
CA THR A 64 3.30 4.57 12.25
C THR A 64 4.25 5.42 11.42
N ASP A 65 4.31 5.20 10.12
CA ASP A 65 5.16 5.99 9.23
C ASP A 65 4.39 7.20 8.72
N ASP A 66 4.71 8.37 9.26
CA ASP A 66 3.99 9.61 8.91
C ASP A 66 4.16 10.01 7.46
N SER A 67 5.17 9.49 6.78
CA SER A 67 5.39 9.82 5.37
C SER A 67 4.46 9.04 4.43
N ILE A 68 3.78 8.01 4.94
CA ILE A 68 2.82 7.24 4.14
C ILE A 68 1.44 7.83 4.36
N GLN A 69 0.81 8.26 3.28
CA GLN A 69 -0.45 8.98 3.33
C GLN A 69 -1.64 8.14 2.86
N LEU A 70 -1.39 7.15 2.01
CA LEU A 70 -2.45 6.39 1.36
C LEU A 70 -2.25 4.89 1.59
N ILE A 71 -3.32 4.23 1.96
CA ILE A 71 -3.34 2.78 2.13
C ILE A 71 -4.23 2.19 1.04
N LEU A 72 -3.66 1.30 0.23
CA LEU A 72 -4.41 0.59 -0.81
C LEU A 72 -4.69 -0.81 -0.30
N LEU A 73 -5.95 -1.07 0.04
CA LEU A 73 -6.36 -2.36 0.62
C LEU A 73 -6.83 -3.30 -0.47
N LEU A 74 -6.05 -4.33 -0.72
CA LEU A 74 -6.35 -5.34 -1.74
C LEU A 74 -6.54 -6.71 -1.10
N THR A 75 -6.77 -6.75 0.20
CA THR A 75 -7.05 -7.98 0.93
C THR A 75 -8.52 -8.38 0.76
N PRO A 76 -8.89 -9.61 1.16
CA PRO A 76 -10.29 -10.01 1.10
C PRO A 76 -11.19 -9.07 1.89
N ALA A 77 -12.42 -8.90 1.41
CA ALA A 77 -13.36 -7.96 2.01
C ALA A 77 -13.61 -8.23 3.49
N SER A 78 -13.52 -9.48 3.90
CA SER A 78 -13.79 -9.85 5.29
C SER A 78 -12.81 -9.20 6.27
N THR A 79 -11.63 -8.76 5.79
CA THR A 79 -10.63 -8.13 6.64
C THR A 79 -10.68 -6.61 6.60
N HIS A 80 -11.48 -6.03 5.72
CA HIS A 80 -11.42 -4.59 5.46
C HIS A 80 -11.81 -3.73 6.64
N TYR A 81 -12.84 -4.16 7.40
CA TYR A 81 -13.35 -3.31 8.45
C TYR A 81 -12.26 -2.93 9.47
N ALA A 82 -11.57 -3.93 10.00
CA ALA A 82 -10.54 -3.67 11.00
C ALA A 82 -9.37 -2.89 10.42
N LEU A 83 -8.96 -3.25 9.21
CA LEU A 83 -7.82 -2.58 8.57
C LEU A 83 -8.15 -1.13 8.25
N ILE A 84 -9.35 -0.87 7.74
CA ILE A 84 -9.77 0.50 7.44
C ILE A 84 -9.83 1.32 8.71
N ARG A 85 -10.41 0.76 9.77
CA ARG A 85 -10.53 1.48 11.03
C ARG A 85 -9.15 1.88 11.56
N GLU A 86 -8.21 0.95 11.53
CA GLU A 86 -6.86 1.24 12.01
C GLU A 86 -6.17 2.31 11.16
N ALA A 87 -6.35 2.23 9.84
CA ALA A 87 -5.73 3.20 8.95
C ALA A 87 -6.30 4.59 9.17
N LEU A 88 -7.62 4.70 9.31
CA LEU A 88 -8.25 6.00 9.55
C LEU A 88 -7.83 6.59 10.89
N LEU A 89 -7.71 5.75 11.91
CA LEU A 89 -7.24 6.22 13.23
C LEU A 89 -5.80 6.70 13.15
N ALA A 90 -5.03 6.17 12.23
CA ALA A 90 -3.64 6.60 12.03
C ALA A 90 -3.53 7.82 11.12
N GLY A 91 -4.66 8.36 10.67
CA GLY A 91 -4.66 9.54 9.82
C GLY A 91 -4.39 9.29 8.36
N LYS A 92 -4.57 8.04 7.91
CA LYS A 92 -4.29 7.67 6.53
C LYS A 92 -5.54 7.76 5.66
N HIS A 93 -5.35 8.04 4.39
CA HIS A 93 -6.41 7.87 3.39
C HIS A 93 -6.46 6.41 2.98
N VAL A 94 -7.64 5.91 2.67
CA VAL A 94 -7.81 4.50 2.35
C VAL A 94 -8.56 4.34 1.03
N TYR A 95 -8.04 3.48 0.18
CA TYR A 95 -8.71 3.07 -1.04
C TYR A 95 -8.84 1.56 -1.01
N THR A 96 -10.04 1.05 -1.28
CA THR A 96 -10.27 -0.39 -1.30
C THR A 96 -10.77 -0.83 -2.65
N GLU A 97 -10.43 -2.06 -3.02
CA GLU A 97 -10.94 -2.68 -4.22
C GLU A 97 -11.95 -3.75 -3.82
N LYS A 98 -13.03 -3.84 -4.56
CA LYS A 98 -14.07 -4.82 -4.25
C LYS A 98 -13.70 -6.21 -4.72
#